data_fbd48a7cc3b75ce1c7082a80de02d947
#
_entry.id   fbd48a7cc3b75ce1c7082a80de02d947
#
_cell.length_a   1.000
_cell.length_b   1.000
_cell.length_c   1.000
_cell.angle_alpha   90.00
_cell.angle_beta   90.00
_cell.angle_gamma   90.00
#
_symmetry.space_group_name_H-M   'P 1'
#
loop_
_entity.id
_entity.type
_entity.pdbx_description
1 polymer ?
#
loop_
_entity_poly.entity_id
_entity_poly.type
_entity_poly.pdbx_seq_one_letter_code
_entity_poly.pdbx_strand_id
1 'polypeptide(L)'
;MARPLRTYSHLADLPRKPSRYDVATTALHYRVSQPSFAVDVPVAAWYRQHQQGSLLQSTLWETFVDPRQTDYTAYVRLQQGQEAHVDGVLRSIEESHYDRDLPATAHALTERLLAPLRYPLHGLQMVAAYVGQMAPASRITIAALLQAADESRRIQRVAYRMAQVRMVRPSFGEHSLQAWQEDPVWQPLRELVERLLCTFDWGEAFVALNVCVKPLLDDLFMVQLPLAAKRREDYLLSQIFSSLSRDCDWHQQWTAALMAVALPATATEDNRPDSDPSAANRPAVENWVSVWWPRAVRAAEAFRAAFGEDGGSMIDTSKGQALAFIDQLTLRRPS
;
A
#
# COMPACT_ATOMS: atom_id res chain seq x y z
N MET A 1 -44.86 -9.16 17.68
CA MET A 1 -43.39 -9.16 17.52
C MET A 1 -43.09 -9.26 16.03
N ALA A 2 -42.40 -8.27 15.43
CA ALA A 2 -42.00 -8.33 14.04
C ALA A 2 -40.95 -9.43 13.87
N ARG A 3 -41.15 -10.29 12.86
CA ARG A 3 -40.23 -11.39 12.54
C ARG A 3 -38.89 -10.78 12.15
N PRO A 4 -37.76 -11.14 12.78
CA PRO A 4 -36.46 -10.55 12.41
C PRO A 4 -36.15 -10.82 10.92
N LEU A 5 -35.66 -9.80 10.23
CA LEU A 5 -35.25 -9.92 8.83
C LEU A 5 -34.12 -10.97 8.73
N ARG A 6 -34.37 -12.10 8.10
CA ARG A 6 -33.41 -13.21 7.98
C ARG A 6 -32.15 -12.85 7.18
N THR A 7 -32.22 -11.83 6.34
CA THR A 7 -31.16 -11.46 5.37
C THR A 7 -29.89 -10.91 6.03
N TYR A 8 -29.98 -10.35 7.24
CA TYR A 8 -28.85 -9.77 7.98
C TYR A 8 -28.75 -10.29 9.41
N SER A 9 -29.11 -11.57 9.61
CA SER A 9 -29.11 -12.18 10.96
C SER A 9 -27.73 -12.17 11.62
N HIS A 10 -26.65 -12.23 10.84
CA HIS A 10 -25.27 -12.14 11.31
C HIS A 10 -24.88 -10.73 11.82
N LEU A 11 -25.73 -9.74 11.61
CA LEU A 11 -25.55 -8.36 12.10
C LEU A 11 -26.56 -8.01 13.20
N ALA A 12 -27.35 -8.99 13.68
CA ALA A 12 -28.40 -8.76 14.66
C ALA A 12 -27.89 -8.25 16.01
N ASP A 13 -26.65 -8.60 16.38
CA ASP A 13 -26.02 -8.23 17.65
C ASP A 13 -25.39 -6.81 17.62
N LEU A 14 -25.44 -6.12 16.49
CA LEU A 14 -24.98 -4.74 16.43
C LEU A 14 -25.90 -3.83 17.26
N PRO A 15 -25.34 -2.96 18.15
CA PRO A 15 -26.14 -2.08 19.00
C PRO A 15 -26.88 -0.98 18.22
N ARG A 16 -26.67 -0.88 16.93
CA ARG A 16 -27.26 0.09 16.00
C ARG A 16 -27.71 -0.59 14.71
N LYS A 17 -28.54 0.10 13.93
CA LYS A 17 -28.88 -0.34 12.56
C LYS A 17 -27.60 -0.50 11.74
N PRO A 18 -27.38 -1.64 11.07
CA PRO A 18 -26.23 -1.86 10.20
C PRO A 18 -26.11 -0.75 9.14
N SER A 19 -24.93 -0.20 8.99
CA SER A 19 -24.59 0.69 7.92
C SER A 19 -24.39 -0.10 6.61
N ARG A 20 -24.32 0.59 5.49
CA ARG A 20 -23.97 -0.04 4.21
C ARG A 20 -22.60 -0.70 4.28
N TYR A 21 -21.63 -0.08 4.94
CA TYR A 21 -20.30 -0.64 5.16
C TYR A 21 -20.39 -1.95 5.98
N ASP A 22 -21.14 -1.97 7.09
CA ASP A 22 -21.31 -3.20 7.87
C ASP A 22 -21.88 -4.35 7.02
N VAL A 23 -22.92 -4.06 6.22
CA VAL A 23 -23.55 -5.06 5.35
C VAL A 23 -22.57 -5.57 4.29
N ALA A 24 -21.76 -4.69 3.71
CA ALA A 24 -20.87 -5.02 2.60
C ALA A 24 -19.54 -5.66 3.04
N THR A 25 -19.21 -5.61 4.36
CA THR A 25 -17.85 -5.97 4.81
C THR A 25 -17.79 -7.00 5.92
N THR A 26 -18.90 -7.29 6.58
CA THR A 26 -18.91 -8.20 7.73
C THR A 26 -19.16 -9.64 7.32
N ALA A 27 -18.36 -10.55 7.89
CA ALA A 27 -18.54 -12.01 7.77
C ALA A 27 -18.57 -12.53 6.32
N LEU A 28 -17.79 -11.93 5.41
CA LEU A 28 -17.67 -12.38 4.03
C LEU A 28 -16.65 -13.51 3.85
N HIS A 29 -15.88 -13.83 4.87
CA HIS A 29 -14.88 -14.89 4.82
C HIS A 29 -15.50 -16.28 4.83
N TYR A 30 -15.08 -17.11 3.89
CA TYR A 30 -15.23 -18.53 4.00
C TYR A 30 -14.29 -19.06 5.10
N ARG A 31 -14.84 -19.59 6.20
CA ARG A 31 -14.05 -20.16 7.29
C ARG A 31 -13.67 -21.60 6.94
N VAL A 32 -12.46 -21.81 6.47
CA VAL A 32 -11.89 -23.14 6.21
C VAL A 32 -11.86 -24.02 7.49
N SER A 33 -11.91 -23.38 8.66
CA SER A 33 -11.86 -24.04 9.97
C SER A 33 -13.19 -24.67 10.44
N GLN A 34 -14.26 -24.57 9.67
CA GLN A 34 -15.51 -25.27 10.06
C GLN A 34 -15.37 -26.77 9.78
N PRO A 35 -15.56 -27.64 10.82
CA PRO A 35 -15.36 -29.10 10.70
C PRO A 35 -16.17 -29.76 9.57
N SER A 36 -17.34 -29.18 9.22
CA SER A 36 -18.22 -29.67 8.17
C SER A 36 -17.68 -29.50 6.74
N PHE A 37 -16.62 -28.69 6.56
CA PHE A 37 -16.00 -28.40 5.27
C PHE A 37 -14.49 -28.61 5.28
N ALA A 38 -13.96 -29.33 6.29
CA ALA A 38 -12.53 -29.61 6.39
C ALA A 38 -12.11 -30.63 5.31
N VAL A 39 -11.89 -30.13 4.10
CA VAL A 39 -11.22 -30.91 3.06
C VAL A 39 -9.73 -30.63 3.16
N ASP A 40 -8.91 -31.65 3.25
CA ASP A 40 -7.46 -31.51 3.27
C ASP A 40 -6.94 -31.23 1.85
N VAL A 41 -6.94 -29.96 1.50
CA VAL A 41 -6.44 -29.47 0.22
C VAL A 41 -5.18 -28.61 0.42
N PRO A 42 -4.26 -28.56 -0.54
CA PRO A 42 -3.01 -27.78 -0.41
C PRO A 42 -3.23 -26.33 0.02
N VAL A 43 -4.30 -25.68 -0.46
CA VAL A 43 -4.62 -24.33 -0.08
C VAL A 43 -4.98 -24.18 1.40
N ALA A 44 -5.64 -25.18 1.99
CA ALA A 44 -5.95 -25.17 3.43
C ALA A 44 -4.67 -25.30 4.27
N ALA A 45 -3.70 -26.11 3.83
CA ALA A 45 -2.40 -26.19 4.47
C ALA A 45 -1.65 -24.85 4.39
N TRP A 46 -1.71 -24.17 3.27
CA TRP A 46 -1.13 -22.82 3.09
C TRP A 46 -1.70 -21.82 4.08
N TYR A 47 -3.04 -21.74 4.23
CA TYR A 47 -3.69 -20.86 5.21
C TYR A 47 -3.31 -21.21 6.65
N ARG A 48 -3.27 -22.50 7.00
CA ARG A 48 -2.81 -22.93 8.33
C ARG A 48 -1.40 -22.47 8.63
N GLN A 49 -0.50 -22.59 7.66
CA GLN A 49 0.90 -22.24 7.84
C GLN A 49 1.13 -20.73 7.89
N HIS A 50 0.55 -19.97 6.96
CA HIS A 50 0.94 -18.59 6.71
C HIS A 50 -0.05 -17.53 7.23
N GLN A 51 -1.27 -17.93 7.58
CA GLN A 51 -2.26 -17.08 8.23
C GLN A 51 -2.39 -17.42 9.71
N GLN A 52 -2.81 -18.67 10.00
CA GLN A 52 -3.05 -19.11 11.38
C GLN A 52 -1.75 -19.32 12.16
N GLY A 53 -0.66 -19.72 11.49
CA GLY A 53 0.69 -19.83 12.05
C GLY A 53 1.50 -18.55 12.06
N SER A 54 0.94 -17.43 11.58
CA SER A 54 1.61 -16.11 11.68
C SER A 54 1.89 -15.75 13.14
N LEU A 55 2.98 -15.04 13.37
CA LEU A 55 3.28 -14.49 14.71
C LEU A 55 2.38 -13.31 15.07
N LEU A 56 1.68 -12.70 14.11
CA LEU A 56 0.72 -11.63 14.36
C LEU A 56 -0.66 -12.23 14.61
N GLN A 57 -1.06 -12.30 15.87
CA GLN A 57 -2.28 -12.94 16.32
C GLN A 57 -3.20 -11.98 17.09
N SER A 58 -4.51 -12.11 16.91
CA SER A 58 -5.51 -11.42 17.76
C SER A 58 -6.83 -12.18 17.75
N THR A 59 -7.52 -12.20 18.86
CA THR A 59 -8.92 -12.65 18.95
C THR A 59 -9.90 -11.55 18.47
N LEU A 60 -9.40 -10.34 18.22
CA LEU A 60 -10.19 -9.14 17.95
C LEU A 60 -10.16 -8.71 16.47
N TRP A 61 -9.68 -9.54 15.54
CA TRP A 61 -9.60 -9.15 14.12
C TRP A 61 -10.92 -8.65 13.54
N GLU A 62 -12.05 -9.23 13.96
CA GLU A 62 -13.39 -8.84 13.50
C GLU A 62 -13.81 -7.44 14.01
N THR A 63 -13.11 -6.88 15.00
CA THR A 63 -13.37 -5.52 15.51
C THR A 63 -12.71 -4.45 14.64
N PHE A 64 -11.82 -4.84 13.72
CA PHE A 64 -11.22 -3.89 12.80
C PHE A 64 -12.29 -3.16 11.98
N VAL A 65 -12.15 -1.84 11.89
CA VAL A 65 -12.99 -0.98 11.05
C VAL A 65 -12.07 -0.04 10.27
N ASP A 66 -12.21 -0.03 8.96
CA ASP A 66 -11.57 1.00 8.14
C ASP A 66 -12.03 2.40 8.60
N PRO A 67 -11.13 3.33 8.96
CA PRO A 67 -11.49 4.67 9.43
C PRO A 67 -12.39 5.45 8.47
N ARG A 68 -12.25 5.21 7.16
CA ARG A 68 -13.10 5.82 6.13
C ARG A 68 -14.35 5.01 5.80
N GLN A 69 -14.49 3.81 6.38
CA GLN A 69 -15.59 2.89 6.09
C GLN A 69 -15.81 2.70 4.58
N THR A 70 -14.72 2.45 3.87
CA THR A 70 -14.70 2.36 2.41
C THR A 70 -15.27 1.02 1.96
N ASP A 71 -16.51 1.01 1.46
CA ASP A 71 -17.04 -0.12 0.69
C ASP A 71 -16.68 0.03 -0.80
N TYR A 72 -16.90 -1.04 -1.58
CA TYR A 72 -16.62 -1.03 -3.03
C TYR A 72 -17.29 0.12 -3.77
N THR A 73 -18.54 0.48 -3.44
CA THR A 73 -19.23 1.57 -4.12
C THR A 73 -18.69 2.94 -3.72
N ALA A 74 -18.34 3.13 -2.44
CA ALA A 74 -17.70 4.36 -1.98
C ALA A 74 -16.33 4.52 -2.65
N TYR A 75 -15.56 3.44 -2.73
CA TYR A 75 -14.28 3.40 -3.42
C TYR A 75 -14.41 3.80 -4.89
N VAL A 76 -15.29 3.13 -5.65
CA VAL A 76 -15.49 3.41 -7.09
C VAL A 76 -15.88 4.88 -7.32
N ARG A 77 -16.78 5.44 -6.50
CA ARG A 77 -17.17 6.84 -6.61
C ARG A 77 -16.01 7.81 -6.32
N LEU A 78 -15.22 7.51 -5.29
CA LEU A 78 -14.05 8.31 -4.94
C LEU A 78 -13.04 8.31 -6.09
N GLN A 79 -12.69 7.12 -6.59
CA GLN A 79 -11.71 6.98 -7.67
C GLN A 79 -12.23 7.55 -8.99
N GLN A 80 -13.52 7.40 -9.32
CA GLN A 80 -14.12 8.05 -10.47
C GLN A 80 -13.96 9.57 -10.44
N GLY A 81 -14.16 10.18 -9.27
CA GLY A 81 -13.95 11.63 -9.10
C GLY A 81 -12.48 12.03 -9.31
N GLN A 82 -11.54 11.26 -8.76
CA GLN A 82 -10.11 11.50 -8.93
C GLN A 82 -9.68 11.32 -10.39
N GLU A 83 -10.14 10.26 -11.05
CA GLU A 83 -9.85 9.99 -12.45
C GLU A 83 -10.41 11.07 -13.37
N ALA A 84 -11.65 11.51 -13.13
CA ALA A 84 -12.25 12.62 -13.90
C ALA A 84 -11.46 13.92 -13.76
N HIS A 85 -10.88 14.19 -12.57
CA HIS A 85 -9.99 15.32 -12.37
C HIS A 85 -8.71 15.20 -13.20
N VAL A 86 -8.03 14.05 -13.13
CA VAL A 86 -6.79 13.80 -13.90
C VAL A 86 -7.06 13.87 -15.39
N ASP A 87 -8.16 13.27 -15.88
CA ASP A 87 -8.54 13.32 -17.29
C ASP A 87 -8.88 14.75 -17.74
N GLY A 88 -9.45 15.56 -16.84
CA GLY A 88 -9.67 17.00 -17.10
C GLY A 88 -8.36 17.76 -17.29
N VAL A 89 -7.38 17.52 -16.42
CA VAL A 89 -6.04 18.10 -16.52
C VAL A 89 -5.36 17.67 -17.82
N LEU A 90 -5.40 16.38 -18.15
CA LEU A 90 -4.79 15.85 -19.38
C LEU A 90 -5.41 16.48 -20.64
N ARG A 91 -6.75 16.58 -20.71
CA ARG A 91 -7.44 17.23 -21.84
C ARG A 91 -7.07 18.69 -22.00
N SER A 92 -6.84 19.42 -20.90
CA SER A 92 -6.49 20.85 -20.98
C SER A 92 -5.14 21.11 -21.65
N ILE A 93 -4.30 20.08 -21.76
CA ILE A 93 -2.98 20.18 -22.39
C ILE A 93 -2.89 19.47 -23.76
N GLU A 94 -3.92 18.72 -24.17
CA GLU A 94 -3.90 17.97 -25.45
C GLU A 94 -3.69 18.88 -26.67
N GLU A 95 -4.26 20.09 -26.64
CA GLU A 95 -4.13 21.09 -27.70
C GLU A 95 -2.84 21.92 -27.56
N SER A 96 -2.13 21.80 -26.45
CA SER A 96 -0.85 22.45 -26.21
C SER A 96 0.31 21.60 -26.70
N HIS A 97 1.45 22.22 -26.97
CA HIS A 97 2.68 21.50 -27.28
C HIS A 97 3.46 21.10 -26.01
N TYR A 98 2.76 20.92 -24.87
CA TYR A 98 3.34 20.76 -23.55
C TYR A 98 4.52 19.77 -23.52
N ASP A 99 4.32 18.54 -23.98
CA ASP A 99 5.36 17.51 -23.94
C ASP A 99 6.52 17.78 -24.90
N ARG A 100 6.28 18.56 -25.96
CA ARG A 100 7.32 18.98 -26.89
C ARG A 100 8.18 20.10 -26.32
N ASP A 101 7.56 20.98 -25.55
CA ASP A 101 8.18 22.17 -24.99
C ASP A 101 8.86 21.91 -23.63
N LEU A 102 8.64 20.73 -23.02
CA LEU A 102 9.31 20.33 -21.78
C LEU A 102 10.83 20.33 -21.93
N PRO A 103 11.57 20.87 -20.93
CA PRO A 103 13.03 20.82 -20.90
C PRO A 103 13.57 19.38 -20.98
N ALA A 104 14.74 19.23 -21.59
CA ALA A 104 15.42 17.94 -21.68
C ALA A 104 15.70 17.32 -20.29
N THR A 105 15.93 18.16 -19.28
CA THR A 105 16.14 17.74 -17.88
C THR A 105 14.88 17.14 -17.24
N ALA A 106 13.68 17.63 -17.61
CA ALA A 106 12.42 17.04 -17.18
C ALA A 106 12.21 15.67 -17.81
N HIS A 107 12.43 15.56 -19.12
CA HIS A 107 12.35 14.28 -19.81
C HIS A 107 13.34 13.25 -19.27
N ALA A 108 14.60 13.65 -19.03
CA ALA A 108 15.62 12.75 -18.50
C ALA A 108 15.24 12.21 -17.09
N LEU A 109 14.71 13.07 -16.21
CA LEU A 109 14.22 12.65 -14.89
C LEU A 109 13.06 11.66 -14.99
N THR A 110 12.04 12.00 -15.79
CA THR A 110 10.84 11.17 -15.91
C THR A 110 11.13 9.87 -16.64
N GLU A 111 11.99 9.85 -17.65
CA GLU A 111 12.43 8.63 -18.31
C GLU A 111 13.18 7.71 -17.35
N ARG A 112 14.07 8.26 -16.54
CA ARG A 112 14.90 7.50 -15.60
C ARG A 112 14.12 6.96 -14.40
N LEU A 113 13.19 7.77 -13.84
CA LEU A 113 12.52 7.45 -12.57
C LEU A 113 11.05 7.06 -12.74
N LEU A 114 10.31 7.66 -13.69
CA LEU A 114 8.91 7.35 -13.88
C LEU A 114 8.70 6.09 -14.72
N ALA A 115 9.45 5.95 -15.83
CA ALA A 115 9.19 4.86 -16.77
C ALA A 115 9.38 3.45 -16.15
N PRO A 116 10.42 3.18 -15.33
CA PRO A 116 10.55 1.88 -14.65
C PRO A 116 9.62 1.72 -13.43
N LEU A 117 9.06 2.79 -12.87
CA LEU A 117 8.28 2.78 -11.62
C LEU A 117 7.09 1.81 -11.65
N ARG A 118 6.51 1.55 -12.82
CA ARG A 118 5.41 0.58 -12.98
C ARG A 118 5.77 -0.83 -12.52
N TYR A 119 7.04 -1.25 -12.58
CA TYR A 119 7.46 -2.59 -12.17
C TYR A 119 7.41 -2.78 -10.65
N PRO A 120 8.07 -1.92 -9.83
CA PRO A 120 7.93 -2.03 -8.39
C PRO A 120 6.48 -1.81 -7.91
N LEU A 121 5.71 -0.88 -8.51
CA LEU A 121 4.30 -0.70 -8.17
C LEU A 121 3.48 -1.98 -8.41
N HIS A 122 3.77 -2.72 -9.50
CA HIS A 122 3.11 -4.01 -9.72
C HIS A 122 3.50 -5.05 -8.65
N GLY A 123 4.76 -5.11 -8.24
CA GLY A 123 5.17 -5.97 -7.13
C GLY A 123 4.47 -5.61 -5.82
N LEU A 124 4.39 -4.32 -5.48
CA LEU A 124 3.66 -3.86 -4.29
C LEU A 124 2.16 -4.16 -4.36
N GLN A 125 1.56 -4.03 -5.55
CA GLN A 125 0.17 -4.43 -5.80
C GLN A 125 -0.05 -5.91 -5.52
N MET A 126 0.84 -6.79 -5.98
CA MET A 126 0.75 -8.23 -5.73
C MET A 126 0.88 -8.56 -4.24
N VAL A 127 1.78 -7.90 -3.50
CA VAL A 127 1.92 -8.09 -2.05
C VAL A 127 0.67 -7.60 -1.31
N ALA A 128 0.11 -6.44 -1.68
CA ALA A 128 -1.15 -5.96 -1.10
C ALA A 128 -2.32 -6.92 -1.35
N ALA A 129 -2.42 -7.48 -2.56
CA ALA A 129 -3.41 -8.49 -2.89
C ALA A 129 -3.21 -9.78 -2.06
N TYR A 130 -1.96 -10.21 -1.87
CA TYR A 130 -1.63 -11.36 -1.01
C TYR A 130 -2.02 -11.11 0.46
N VAL A 131 -1.70 -9.93 1.00
CA VAL A 131 -2.14 -9.52 2.35
C VAL A 131 -3.66 -9.60 2.47
N GLY A 132 -4.39 -9.12 1.47
CA GLY A 132 -5.85 -9.20 1.43
C GLY A 132 -6.38 -10.63 1.35
N GLN A 133 -5.76 -11.48 0.53
CA GLN A 133 -6.14 -12.88 0.42
C GLN A 133 -5.91 -13.64 1.73
N MET A 134 -4.82 -13.36 2.42
CA MET A 134 -4.42 -14.06 3.64
C MET A 134 -4.95 -13.42 4.92
N ALA A 135 -5.63 -12.28 4.85
CA ALA A 135 -6.13 -11.57 6.02
C ALA A 135 -7.10 -12.40 6.87
N PRO A 136 -7.05 -12.31 8.20
CA PRO A 136 -7.87 -13.12 9.10
C PRO A 136 -9.33 -12.65 9.22
N ALA A 137 -9.67 -11.45 8.73
CA ALA A 137 -11.03 -10.91 8.78
C ALA A 137 -11.40 -10.19 7.47
N SER A 138 -12.68 -10.25 7.10
CA SER A 138 -13.17 -9.75 5.82
C SER A 138 -12.96 -8.25 5.61
N ARG A 139 -13.06 -7.44 6.67
CA ARG A 139 -12.82 -6.00 6.59
C ARG A 139 -11.36 -5.68 6.26
N ILE A 140 -10.42 -6.48 6.79
CA ILE A 140 -8.99 -6.36 6.48
C ILE A 140 -8.74 -6.74 5.02
N THR A 141 -9.36 -7.86 4.56
CA THR A 141 -9.32 -8.27 3.15
C THR A 141 -9.74 -7.14 2.22
N ILE A 142 -10.87 -6.50 2.51
CA ILE A 142 -11.40 -5.42 1.66
C ILE A 142 -10.45 -4.23 1.63
N ALA A 143 -9.95 -3.78 2.79
CA ALA A 143 -9.00 -2.66 2.85
C ALA A 143 -7.73 -2.96 2.03
N ALA A 144 -7.13 -4.13 2.19
CA ALA A 144 -5.92 -4.52 1.46
C ALA A 144 -6.16 -4.69 -0.06
N LEU A 145 -7.32 -5.23 -0.47
CA LEU A 145 -7.66 -5.37 -1.88
C LEU A 145 -7.96 -4.02 -2.55
N LEU A 146 -8.58 -3.08 -1.84
CA LEU A 146 -8.76 -1.72 -2.34
C LEU A 146 -7.42 -0.98 -2.44
N GLN A 147 -6.49 -1.19 -1.50
CA GLN A 147 -5.11 -0.71 -1.63
C GLN A 147 -4.42 -1.32 -2.87
N ALA A 148 -4.59 -2.61 -3.15
CA ALA A 148 -4.06 -3.22 -4.37
C ALA A 148 -4.67 -2.61 -5.64
N ALA A 149 -5.94 -2.21 -5.60
CA ALA A 149 -6.59 -1.50 -6.71
C ALA A 149 -6.00 -0.09 -6.91
N ASP A 150 -5.64 0.62 -5.83
CA ASP A 150 -4.93 1.90 -5.91
C ASP A 150 -3.55 1.76 -6.56
N GLU A 151 -2.79 0.71 -6.23
CA GLU A 151 -1.53 0.42 -6.92
C GLU A 151 -1.74 0.16 -8.42
N SER A 152 -2.80 -0.57 -8.80
CA SER A 152 -3.16 -0.79 -10.21
C SER A 152 -3.47 0.53 -10.92
N ARG A 153 -4.18 1.45 -10.26
CA ARG A 153 -4.46 2.80 -10.76
C ARG A 153 -3.17 3.58 -10.99
N ARG A 154 -2.21 3.53 -10.06
CA ARG A 154 -0.88 4.15 -10.21
C ARG A 154 -0.13 3.62 -11.43
N ILE A 155 -0.10 2.30 -11.61
CA ILE A 155 0.52 1.65 -12.79
C ILE A 155 -0.11 2.15 -14.08
N GLN A 156 -1.45 2.20 -14.14
CA GLN A 156 -2.18 2.69 -15.31
C GLN A 156 -1.85 4.15 -15.63
N ARG A 157 -1.79 5.04 -14.63
CA ARG A 157 -1.47 6.45 -14.84
C ARG A 157 -0.02 6.66 -15.28
N VAL A 158 0.93 5.91 -14.74
CA VAL A 158 2.32 5.90 -15.22
C VAL A 158 2.38 5.43 -16.68
N ALA A 159 1.72 4.32 -17.03
CA ALA A 159 1.70 3.78 -18.38
C ALA A 159 1.03 4.75 -19.37
N TYR A 160 -0.08 5.38 -18.96
CA TYR A 160 -0.77 6.39 -19.78
C TYR A 160 0.13 7.61 -20.04
N ARG A 161 0.78 8.14 -18.99
CA ARG A 161 1.73 9.25 -19.14
C ARG A 161 2.89 8.91 -20.07
N MET A 162 3.43 7.71 -19.97
CA MET A 162 4.45 7.22 -20.90
C MET A 162 3.95 7.19 -22.35
N ALA A 163 2.72 6.73 -22.56
CA ALA A 163 2.12 6.70 -23.91
C ALA A 163 1.97 8.10 -24.50
N GLN A 164 1.56 9.09 -23.70
CA GLN A 164 1.48 10.48 -24.15
C GLN A 164 2.84 11.05 -24.56
N VAL A 165 3.87 10.87 -23.71
CA VAL A 165 5.22 11.36 -24.01
C VAL A 165 5.76 10.70 -25.29
N ARG A 166 5.45 9.42 -25.54
CA ARG A 166 5.82 8.71 -26.78
C ARG A 166 5.24 9.31 -28.05
N MET A 167 4.15 10.04 -27.99
CA MET A 167 3.59 10.73 -29.17
C MET A 167 4.56 11.79 -29.72
N VAL A 168 5.40 12.37 -28.86
CA VAL A 168 6.41 13.37 -29.24
C VAL A 168 7.85 12.86 -29.16
N ARG A 169 8.09 11.81 -28.38
CA ARG A 169 9.38 11.13 -28.17
C ARG A 169 9.20 9.62 -28.26
N PRO A 170 9.19 9.04 -29.47
CA PRO A 170 8.82 7.62 -29.67
C PRO A 170 9.64 6.61 -28.85
N SER A 171 10.93 6.89 -28.58
CA SER A 171 11.83 6.04 -27.80
C SER A 171 11.64 6.17 -26.27
N PHE A 172 10.80 7.09 -25.78
CA PHE A 172 10.66 7.32 -24.34
C PHE A 172 10.28 6.04 -23.59
N GLY A 173 11.10 5.69 -22.59
CA GLY A 173 10.91 4.52 -21.76
C GLY A 173 11.05 3.18 -22.48
N GLU A 174 11.65 3.14 -23.69
CA GLU A 174 11.93 1.90 -24.42
C GLU A 174 12.79 0.94 -23.60
N HIS A 175 13.79 1.47 -22.89
CA HIS A 175 14.69 0.71 -22.05
C HIS A 175 14.24 0.58 -20.59
N SER A 176 12.98 0.90 -20.26
CA SER A 176 12.49 0.89 -18.88
C SER A 176 12.54 -0.50 -18.22
N LEU A 177 12.34 -1.58 -18.99
CA LEU A 177 12.48 -2.95 -18.48
C LEU A 177 13.95 -3.26 -18.18
N GLN A 178 14.84 -2.90 -19.09
CA GLN A 178 16.29 -3.09 -18.89
C GLN A 178 16.77 -2.28 -17.69
N ALA A 179 16.32 -1.03 -17.54
CA ALA A 179 16.64 -0.22 -16.36
C ALA A 179 16.19 -0.90 -15.06
N TRP A 180 14.96 -1.43 -15.00
CA TRP A 180 14.49 -2.20 -13.87
C TRP A 180 15.34 -3.43 -13.58
N GLN A 181 15.82 -4.12 -14.61
CA GLN A 181 16.56 -5.37 -14.48
C GLN A 181 18.05 -5.19 -14.20
N GLU A 182 18.66 -4.09 -14.65
CA GLU A 182 20.12 -3.95 -14.73
C GLU A 182 20.68 -2.65 -14.13
N ASP A 183 19.91 -1.52 -14.12
CA ASP A 183 20.42 -0.25 -13.60
C ASP A 183 20.65 -0.34 -12.09
N PRO A 184 21.89 -0.06 -11.60
CA PRO A 184 22.24 -0.11 -10.18
C PRO A 184 21.32 0.72 -9.27
N VAL A 185 20.71 1.79 -9.79
CA VAL A 185 19.75 2.63 -9.04
C VAL A 185 18.49 1.85 -8.67
N TRP A 186 18.03 0.95 -9.53
CA TRP A 186 16.82 0.17 -9.33
C TRP A 186 17.05 -1.16 -8.60
N GLN A 187 18.29 -1.70 -8.58
CA GLN A 187 18.53 -3.04 -8.05
C GLN A 187 18.21 -3.19 -6.55
N PRO A 188 18.50 -2.23 -5.65
CA PRO A 188 18.11 -2.36 -4.25
C PRO A 188 16.60 -2.37 -4.05
N LEU A 189 15.83 -1.60 -4.85
CA LEU A 189 14.37 -1.64 -4.82
C LEU A 189 13.83 -2.94 -5.40
N ARG A 190 14.43 -3.45 -6.47
CA ARG A 190 14.07 -4.74 -7.05
C ARG A 190 14.28 -5.87 -6.05
N GLU A 191 15.44 -5.94 -5.40
CA GLU A 191 15.73 -6.92 -4.35
C GLU A 191 14.69 -6.84 -3.22
N LEU A 192 14.33 -5.63 -2.78
CA LEU A 192 13.31 -5.41 -1.76
C LEU A 192 11.95 -5.99 -2.17
N VAL A 193 11.50 -5.67 -3.39
CA VAL A 193 10.20 -6.14 -3.91
C VAL A 193 10.20 -7.66 -4.10
N GLU A 194 11.26 -8.24 -4.65
CA GLU A 194 11.37 -9.69 -4.82
C GLU A 194 11.35 -10.43 -3.46
N ARG A 195 12.00 -9.88 -2.43
CA ARG A 195 11.93 -10.42 -1.06
C ARG A 195 10.51 -10.31 -0.47
N LEU A 196 9.82 -9.19 -0.68
CA LEU A 196 8.43 -9.01 -0.25
C LEU A 196 7.51 -10.06 -0.90
N LEU A 197 7.68 -10.31 -2.19
CA LEU A 197 6.90 -11.33 -2.93
C LEU A 197 7.13 -12.76 -2.41
N CYS A 198 8.26 -13.00 -1.75
CA CYS A 198 8.58 -14.29 -1.11
C CYS A 198 8.26 -14.31 0.39
N THR A 199 7.61 -13.27 0.93
CA THR A 199 7.23 -13.19 2.34
C THR A 199 5.82 -13.72 2.50
N PHE A 200 5.72 -14.98 2.95
CA PHE A 200 4.45 -15.69 2.98
C PHE A 200 3.72 -15.61 4.33
N ASP A 201 4.41 -15.30 5.44
CA ASP A 201 3.73 -14.99 6.69
C ASP A 201 2.88 -13.73 6.51
N TRP A 202 1.56 -13.85 6.79
CA TRP A 202 0.62 -12.75 6.59
C TRP A 202 0.98 -11.50 7.39
N GLY A 203 1.32 -11.68 8.66
CA GLY A 203 1.65 -10.56 9.55
C GLY A 203 2.94 -9.87 9.14
N GLU A 204 3.97 -10.64 8.78
CA GLU A 204 5.23 -10.10 8.26
C GLU A 204 5.01 -9.35 6.95
N ALA A 205 4.28 -9.94 6.00
CA ALA A 205 3.99 -9.31 4.71
C ALA A 205 3.25 -7.97 4.90
N PHE A 206 2.25 -7.93 5.81
CA PHE A 206 1.53 -6.71 6.15
C PHE A 206 2.44 -5.65 6.77
N VAL A 207 3.24 -6.00 7.79
CA VAL A 207 4.14 -5.05 8.47
C VAL A 207 5.23 -4.56 7.52
N ALA A 208 5.86 -5.46 6.78
CA ALA A 208 6.90 -5.10 5.82
C ALA A 208 6.37 -4.12 4.77
N LEU A 209 5.22 -4.43 4.15
CA LEU A 209 4.62 -3.58 3.13
C LEU A 209 4.15 -2.25 3.70
N ASN A 210 3.26 -2.28 4.71
CA ASN A 210 2.47 -1.12 5.09
C ASN A 210 3.12 -0.25 6.18
N VAL A 211 4.03 -0.81 6.98
CA VAL A 211 4.73 -0.05 8.04
C VAL A 211 6.12 0.41 7.58
N CYS A 212 6.86 -0.43 6.83
CA CYS A 212 8.24 -0.11 6.49
C CYS A 212 8.40 0.44 5.07
N VAL A 213 7.80 -0.22 4.06
CA VAL A 213 8.11 0.03 2.66
C VAL A 213 7.24 1.15 2.08
N LYS A 214 5.92 1.04 2.19
CA LYS A 214 5.01 2.02 1.57
C LYS A 214 5.15 3.43 2.14
N PRO A 215 5.22 3.68 3.46
CA PRO A 215 5.36 5.05 3.94
C PRO A 215 6.58 5.77 3.37
N LEU A 216 7.68 5.06 3.19
CA LEU A 216 8.90 5.60 2.62
C LEU A 216 8.83 5.78 1.10
N LEU A 217 8.40 4.74 0.36
CA LEU A 217 8.38 4.77 -1.09
C LEU A 217 7.22 5.61 -1.65
N ASP A 218 6.07 5.64 -0.95
CA ASP A 218 4.95 6.49 -1.33
C ASP A 218 5.34 7.97 -1.22
N ASP A 219 6.00 8.40 -0.16
CA ASP A 219 6.50 9.77 -0.08
C ASP A 219 7.55 10.03 -1.19
N LEU A 220 8.51 9.13 -1.36
CA LEU A 220 9.57 9.30 -2.36
C LEU A 220 9.02 9.43 -3.79
N PHE A 221 8.10 8.55 -4.20
CA PHE A 221 7.63 8.50 -5.58
C PHE A 221 6.34 9.26 -5.83
N MET A 222 5.43 9.37 -4.83
CA MET A 222 4.17 10.08 -5.03
C MET A 222 4.25 11.56 -4.62
N VAL A 223 5.27 11.97 -3.83
CA VAL A 223 5.45 13.35 -3.37
C VAL A 223 6.77 13.94 -3.89
N GLN A 224 7.92 13.32 -3.60
CA GLN A 224 9.22 13.92 -3.92
C GLN A 224 9.52 13.89 -5.42
N LEU A 225 9.19 12.80 -6.14
CA LEU A 225 9.39 12.73 -7.59
C LEU A 225 8.61 13.80 -8.35
N PRO A 226 7.29 14.01 -8.12
CA PRO A 226 6.57 15.09 -8.77
C PRO A 226 7.07 16.49 -8.37
N LEU A 227 7.59 16.69 -7.16
CA LEU A 227 8.24 17.94 -6.77
C LEU A 227 9.54 18.15 -7.54
N ALA A 228 10.35 17.12 -7.73
CA ALA A 228 11.57 17.16 -8.54
C ALA A 228 11.26 17.45 -10.03
N ALA A 229 10.19 16.87 -10.55
CA ALA A 229 9.69 17.13 -11.90
C ALA A 229 9.21 18.58 -12.07
N LYS A 230 8.42 19.08 -11.08
CA LYS A 230 7.95 20.48 -11.06
C LYS A 230 9.08 21.49 -11.06
N ARG A 231 10.18 21.24 -10.34
CA ARG A 231 11.39 22.09 -10.37
C ARG A 231 12.06 22.11 -11.73
N ARG A 232 11.78 21.13 -12.59
CA ARG A 232 12.21 21.03 -13.98
C ARG A 232 11.10 21.38 -14.98
N GLU A 233 10.11 22.15 -14.51
CA GLU A 233 8.98 22.66 -15.30
C GLU A 233 7.95 21.60 -15.74
N ASP A 234 8.03 20.34 -15.29
CA ASP A 234 6.95 19.35 -15.48
C ASP A 234 5.86 19.50 -14.40
N TYR A 235 5.00 20.48 -14.61
CA TYR A 235 3.86 20.75 -13.71
C TYR A 235 2.75 19.71 -13.86
N LEU A 236 2.62 19.08 -15.03
CA LEU A 236 1.60 18.07 -15.30
C LEU A 236 1.81 16.84 -14.43
N LEU A 237 3.04 16.35 -14.32
CA LEU A 237 3.34 15.21 -13.46
C LEU A 237 2.96 15.49 -12.01
N SER A 238 3.23 16.72 -11.53
CA SER A 238 2.84 17.14 -10.18
C SER A 238 1.32 17.10 -9.97
N GLN A 239 0.51 17.49 -10.95
CA GLN A 239 -0.95 17.47 -10.85
C GLN A 239 -1.51 16.04 -10.87
N ILE A 240 -1.00 15.18 -11.74
CA ILE A 240 -1.39 13.76 -11.80
C ILE A 240 -1.09 13.09 -10.46
N PHE A 241 0.12 13.24 -9.95
CA PHE A 241 0.57 12.57 -8.74
C PHE A 241 -0.08 13.12 -7.46
N SER A 242 -0.55 14.38 -7.45
CA SER A 242 -1.35 14.90 -6.34
C SER A 242 -2.67 14.13 -6.14
N SER A 243 -3.24 13.59 -7.22
CA SER A 243 -4.38 12.67 -7.12
C SER A 243 -3.99 11.29 -6.59
N LEU A 244 -2.84 10.77 -7.00
CA LEU A 244 -2.35 9.45 -6.58
C LEU A 244 -1.86 9.44 -5.12
N SER A 245 -1.31 10.56 -4.63
CA SER A 245 -0.82 10.67 -3.25
C SER A 245 -1.93 10.67 -2.19
N ARG A 246 -3.17 11.03 -2.55
CA ARG A 246 -4.32 11.00 -1.63
C ARG A 246 -4.63 9.61 -1.11
N ASP A 247 -4.32 8.59 -1.90
CA ASP A 247 -4.55 7.19 -1.50
C ASP A 247 -3.54 6.78 -0.41
N CYS A 248 -2.32 7.39 -0.39
CA CYS A 248 -1.30 7.11 0.62
C CYS A 248 -1.79 7.41 2.04
N ASP A 249 -2.51 8.53 2.23
CA ASP A 249 -3.06 8.91 3.54
C ASP A 249 -4.05 7.85 4.05
N TRP A 250 -4.87 7.29 3.15
CA TRP A 250 -5.81 6.25 3.54
C TRP A 250 -5.08 4.94 3.86
N HIS A 251 -4.03 4.60 3.08
CA HIS A 251 -3.23 3.41 3.37
C HIS A 251 -2.61 3.47 4.77
N GLN A 252 -2.10 4.63 5.18
CA GLN A 252 -1.58 4.82 6.53
C GLN A 252 -2.68 4.78 7.61
N GLN A 253 -3.86 5.37 7.34
CA GLN A 253 -4.97 5.38 8.29
C GLN A 253 -5.48 3.96 8.60
N TRP A 254 -5.75 3.14 7.59
CA TRP A 254 -6.23 1.79 7.83
C TRP A 254 -5.13 0.89 8.42
N THR A 255 -3.87 1.12 8.05
CA THR A 255 -2.73 0.45 8.67
C THR A 255 -2.65 0.76 10.16
N ALA A 256 -2.75 2.04 10.56
CA ALA A 256 -2.74 2.45 11.95
C ALA A 256 -3.93 1.84 12.73
N ALA A 257 -5.12 1.82 12.13
CA ALA A 257 -6.30 1.22 12.74
C ALA A 257 -6.12 -0.30 12.94
N LEU A 258 -5.52 -1.01 11.99
CA LEU A 258 -5.25 -2.43 12.12
C LEU A 258 -4.17 -2.72 13.17
N MET A 259 -3.11 -1.89 13.19
CA MET A 259 -2.06 -1.99 14.21
C MET A 259 -2.61 -1.75 15.62
N ALA A 260 -3.58 -0.86 15.80
CA ALA A 260 -4.25 -0.66 17.09
C ALA A 260 -5.05 -1.89 17.55
N VAL A 261 -5.61 -2.68 16.63
CA VAL A 261 -6.24 -3.99 16.94
C VAL A 261 -5.19 -5.04 17.27
N ALA A 262 -4.06 -5.03 16.58
CA ALA A 262 -2.96 -5.97 16.81
C ALA A 262 -2.16 -5.67 18.08
N LEU A 263 -2.03 -4.40 18.46
CA LEU A 263 -1.21 -3.92 19.59
C LEU A 263 -2.08 -3.07 20.57
N PRO A 264 -3.08 -3.65 21.23
CA PRO A 264 -3.97 -2.89 22.11
C PRO A 264 -3.19 -2.24 23.28
N ALA A 265 -3.44 -0.94 23.51
CA ALA A 265 -2.74 -0.14 24.52
C ALA A 265 -3.07 -0.53 25.99
N THR A 266 -4.20 -1.20 26.22
CA THR A 266 -4.74 -1.50 27.56
C THR A 266 -4.20 -2.79 28.19
N ALA A 267 -3.43 -3.57 27.49
CA ALA A 267 -2.81 -4.76 28.05
C ALA A 267 -1.43 -4.38 28.64
N THR A 268 -1.42 -3.81 29.85
CA THR A 268 -0.21 -3.82 30.67
C THR A 268 0.17 -5.26 30.98
N GLU A 269 1.47 -5.58 31.04
CA GLU A 269 1.96 -6.95 31.29
C GLU A 269 1.30 -7.58 32.52
N ASP A 270 0.97 -6.77 33.54
CA ASP A 270 0.36 -7.22 34.81
C ASP A 270 -1.13 -7.64 34.71
N ASN A 271 -1.87 -7.23 33.66
CA ASN A 271 -3.32 -7.48 33.53
C ASN A 271 -3.70 -8.34 32.33
N ARG A 272 -2.73 -8.86 31.60
CA ARG A 272 -2.98 -9.69 30.42
C ARG A 272 -3.13 -11.16 30.83
N PRO A 273 -4.18 -11.86 30.37
CA PRO A 273 -4.25 -13.29 30.57
C PRO A 273 -3.04 -13.98 29.94
N ASP A 274 -2.43 -14.95 30.61
CA ASP A 274 -1.31 -15.76 30.10
C ASP A 274 -1.63 -16.45 28.75
N SER A 275 -2.91 -16.55 28.41
CA SER A 275 -3.41 -17.17 27.17
C SER A 275 -3.72 -16.18 26.05
N ASP A 276 -3.43 -14.87 26.19
CA ASP A 276 -3.72 -13.90 25.13
C ASP A 276 -2.69 -14.06 23.97
N PRO A 277 -3.13 -14.51 22.79
CA PRO A 277 -2.24 -14.71 21.66
C PRO A 277 -1.58 -13.43 21.15
N SER A 278 -2.11 -12.25 21.49
CA SER A 278 -1.54 -10.96 21.09
C SER A 278 -0.31 -10.53 21.91
N ALA A 279 0.03 -11.25 22.98
CA ALA A 279 1.16 -10.94 23.85
C ALA A 279 2.51 -10.89 23.09
N ALA A 280 2.69 -11.77 22.11
CA ALA A 280 3.90 -11.83 21.29
C ALA A 280 3.93 -10.87 20.10
N ASN A 281 2.84 -10.14 19.82
CA ASN A 281 2.73 -9.30 18.63
C ASN A 281 3.77 -8.17 18.60
N ARG A 282 3.94 -7.43 19.70
CA ARG A 282 4.85 -6.29 19.73
C ARG A 282 6.30 -6.71 19.45
N PRO A 283 6.88 -7.73 20.14
CA PRO A 283 8.22 -8.21 19.80
C PRO A 283 8.35 -8.69 18.34
N ALA A 284 7.33 -9.38 17.81
CA ALA A 284 7.34 -9.86 16.43
C ALA A 284 7.34 -8.68 15.43
N VAL A 285 6.45 -7.71 15.63
CA VAL A 285 6.36 -6.51 14.79
C VAL A 285 7.66 -5.70 14.82
N GLU A 286 8.20 -5.45 16.01
CA GLU A 286 9.46 -4.70 16.15
C GLU A 286 10.65 -5.44 15.53
N ASN A 287 10.67 -6.77 15.60
CA ASN A 287 11.66 -7.58 14.91
C ASN A 287 11.50 -7.44 13.37
N TRP A 288 10.29 -7.55 12.83
CA TRP A 288 10.06 -7.36 11.39
C TRP A 288 10.44 -5.96 10.93
N VAL A 289 10.09 -4.92 11.70
CA VAL A 289 10.51 -3.55 11.42
C VAL A 289 12.05 -3.44 11.38
N SER A 290 12.75 -4.04 12.33
CA SER A 290 14.23 -4.04 12.36
C SER A 290 14.85 -4.73 11.14
N VAL A 291 14.16 -5.69 10.56
CA VAL A 291 14.61 -6.45 9.38
C VAL A 291 14.28 -5.70 8.08
N TRP A 292 13.08 -5.12 7.96
CA TRP A 292 12.58 -4.56 6.70
C TRP A 292 12.92 -3.08 6.51
N TRP A 293 12.99 -2.29 7.57
CA TRP A 293 13.33 -0.88 7.49
C TRP A 293 14.70 -0.61 6.85
N PRO A 294 15.80 -1.26 7.26
CA PRO A 294 17.11 -1.01 6.63
C PRO A 294 17.11 -1.35 5.14
N ARG A 295 16.34 -2.35 4.72
CA ARG A 295 16.19 -2.71 3.30
C ARG A 295 15.43 -1.63 2.52
N ALA A 296 14.34 -1.10 3.10
CA ALA A 296 13.58 0.00 2.51
C ALA A 296 14.43 1.26 2.39
N VAL A 297 15.19 1.60 3.43
CA VAL A 297 16.13 2.75 3.42
C VAL A 297 17.20 2.57 2.35
N ARG A 298 17.82 1.39 2.27
CA ARG A 298 18.82 1.09 1.23
C ARG A 298 18.23 1.25 -0.18
N ALA A 299 16.99 0.81 -0.38
CA ALA A 299 16.31 0.97 -1.65
C ALA A 299 16.05 2.45 -1.99
N ALA A 300 15.63 3.26 -1.03
CA ALA A 300 15.43 4.69 -1.22
C ALA A 300 16.75 5.45 -1.47
N GLU A 301 17.80 5.14 -0.70
CA GLU A 301 19.12 5.78 -0.82
C GLU A 301 19.76 5.58 -2.22
N ALA A 302 19.48 4.48 -2.90
CA ALA A 302 19.97 4.24 -4.25
C ALA A 302 19.50 5.30 -5.25
N PHE A 303 18.39 5.98 -4.99
CA PHE A 303 17.86 7.04 -5.85
C PHE A 303 18.48 8.42 -5.60
N ARG A 304 19.31 8.59 -4.57
CA ARG A 304 19.90 9.89 -4.19
C ARG A 304 20.52 10.63 -5.39
N ALA A 305 21.40 9.99 -6.12
CA ALA A 305 22.05 10.58 -7.28
C ALA A 305 21.09 10.79 -8.48
N ALA A 306 20.04 9.99 -8.58
CA ALA A 306 19.09 10.07 -9.68
C ALA A 306 18.18 11.31 -9.58
N PHE A 307 17.90 11.81 -8.38
CA PHE A 307 17.19 13.06 -8.17
C PHE A 307 18.06 14.32 -8.39
N GLY A 308 19.39 14.18 -8.45
CA GLY A 308 20.34 15.28 -8.60
C GLY A 308 20.68 15.97 -7.29
N GLU A 309 20.93 17.28 -7.30
CA GLU A 309 21.39 18.05 -6.13
C GLU A 309 20.45 17.97 -4.92
N ASP A 310 19.14 17.92 -5.17
CA ASP A 310 18.12 17.83 -4.12
C ASP A 310 17.92 16.40 -3.56
N GLY A 311 18.54 15.40 -4.17
CA GLY A 311 18.28 13.99 -3.86
C GLY A 311 18.53 13.64 -2.39
N GLY A 312 19.55 14.24 -1.76
CA GLY A 312 19.79 14.08 -0.35
C GLY A 312 18.62 14.51 0.51
N SER A 313 18.17 15.75 0.36
CA SER A 313 17.06 16.31 1.15
C SER A 313 15.75 15.59 0.89
N MET A 314 15.48 15.15 -0.33
CA MET A 314 14.27 14.40 -0.69
C MET A 314 14.23 13.04 0.02
N ILE A 315 15.32 12.28 -0.03
CA ILE A 315 15.42 10.99 0.66
C ILE A 315 15.29 11.16 2.18
N ASP A 316 15.99 12.15 2.76
CA ASP A 316 15.93 12.40 4.19
C ASP A 316 14.52 12.85 4.64
N THR A 317 13.81 13.62 3.80
CA THR A 317 12.40 13.97 4.04
C THR A 317 11.53 12.71 4.06
N SER A 318 11.63 11.85 3.04
CA SER A 318 10.84 10.62 2.95
C SER A 318 11.12 9.67 4.14
N LYS A 319 12.39 9.54 4.54
CA LYS A 319 12.77 8.78 5.76
C LYS A 319 12.13 9.39 7.00
N GLY A 320 12.17 10.71 7.14
CA GLY A 320 11.57 11.42 8.27
C GLY A 320 10.06 11.19 8.37
N GLN A 321 9.33 11.27 7.25
CA GLN A 321 7.89 10.99 7.19
C GLN A 321 7.57 9.54 7.57
N ALA A 322 8.31 8.58 7.04
CA ALA A 322 8.10 7.17 7.35
C ALA A 322 8.43 6.85 8.83
N LEU A 323 9.48 7.45 9.41
CA LEU A 323 9.79 7.31 10.83
C LEU A 323 8.71 7.94 11.70
N ALA A 324 8.17 9.10 11.32
CA ALA A 324 7.06 9.72 12.05
C ALA A 324 5.82 8.83 12.07
N PHE A 325 5.55 8.10 10.96
CA PHE A 325 4.48 7.11 10.93
C PHE A 325 4.76 5.92 11.88
N ILE A 326 5.99 5.40 11.91
CA ILE A 326 6.40 4.34 12.85
C ILE A 326 6.22 4.79 14.32
N ASP A 327 6.58 6.05 14.64
CA ASP A 327 6.35 6.64 15.96
C ASP A 327 4.86 6.74 16.31
N GLN A 328 4.02 7.13 15.34
CA GLN A 328 2.56 7.19 15.52
C GLN A 328 1.98 5.81 15.88
N LEU A 329 2.59 4.73 15.38
CA LEU A 329 2.21 3.36 15.73
C LEU A 329 2.75 2.92 17.10
N THR A 330 3.42 3.78 17.85
CA THR A 330 4.06 3.49 19.14
C THR A 330 5.05 2.32 19.08
N LEU A 331 5.70 2.14 17.93
CA LEU A 331 6.74 1.14 17.72
C LEU A 331 8.12 1.73 18.02
N ARG A 332 9.03 0.85 18.42
CA ARG A 332 10.43 1.23 18.59
C ARG A 332 11.01 1.68 17.24
N ARG A 333 11.69 2.83 17.22
CA ARG A 333 12.41 3.29 16.03
C ARG A 333 13.46 2.27 15.62
N PRO A 334 13.48 1.87 14.37
CA PRO A 334 14.58 1.06 13.86
C PRO A 334 15.86 1.87 13.77
N SER A 335 16.99 1.22 14.00
CA SER A 335 18.33 1.80 13.89
C SER A 335 18.76 2.00 12.45
#